data_ca56c02c50939be55b70145aa2bd21bd
#
_entry.id   ca56c02c50939be55b70145aa2bd21bd
#
_cell.length_a   1.000
_cell.length_b   1.000
_cell.length_c   1.000
_cell.angle_alpha   90.00
_cell.angle_beta   90.00
_cell.angle_gamma   90.00
#
_symmetry.space_group_name_H-M   'P 1'
#
loop_
_entity.id
_entity.type
_entity.pdbx_description
1 polymer ?
#
loop_
_entity_poly.entity_id
_entity_poly.type
_entity_poly.pdbx_seq_one_letter_code
_entity_poly.pdbx_strand_id
1 'polypeptide(L)'
;MQYNHGGRGYHQGPGRQMLPVPIPTPAGPSRVAHPDRPAVQEVAVSDRRFLSRAREPAPRARNGRAPAHLFEAYSQRLTTSRQVRHNIISLVGLDGAPVLNQSGEEVGRLVDLVASMDGGEDYPAVTGLVVRVGRRRAYLDASVIDHVDRRSVTLRTARMDLREFQRREGEVLLARDILDHQLVDTDEVQVIRAADLYLAQVGDQVRLVGVDVSLQTLLRRLGPKRFRWHPTPDRVIDWAAVESFGEDSPEEPAAMKLRTRSSTLRRLRPAELADVLEGLGRSGRKELLASLDHDLAADALEEMEPDELTALLREMEPGQAADLVAAMEPDEAAEALRELPEEEQAQLLARMPLATQRELARLLGYAPDEAGGVMTTVLALAEPHETVEEVRKRLVKLAKHQTEIDSVAVLDAEGRLIGDVSAFDLLVNKSGKQLADIIDPENPPVTLRPDADLDTVATEMVESRRSSLLVVDDEGKPLGRILSDDVLDALVPGHGRLHFPRLWQ
;
A
#
# COMPACT_ATOMS: atom_id res chain seq x y z
N MET A 1 17.10 8.19 72.46
CA MET A 1 16.96 6.95 73.26
C MET A 1 16.97 5.81 72.27
N GLN A 2 18.17 5.25 71.91
CA GLN A 2 18.90 4.16 72.62
C GLN A 2 17.98 3.01 72.95
N TYR A 3 18.20 1.90 72.36
CA TYR A 3 18.98 0.69 72.54
C TYR A 3 18.19 -0.48 71.86
N ASN A 4 18.62 -1.61 71.41
CA ASN A 4 19.92 -2.28 71.27
C ASN A 4 19.64 -3.72 70.73
N HIS A 5 20.51 -4.23 69.90
CA HIS A 5 21.10 -5.54 69.74
C HIS A 5 20.44 -6.85 70.17
N GLY A 6 20.61 -7.85 69.32
CA GLY A 6 20.73 -9.29 69.61
C GLY A 6 20.58 -10.10 68.32
N GLY A 7 21.46 -10.59 67.74
CA GLY A 7 22.71 -11.27 67.60
C GLY A 7 22.71 -12.71 68.08
N ARG A 8 22.71 -13.73 67.15
CA ARG A 8 23.26 -15.08 67.23
C ARG A 8 23.07 -15.71 65.83
N GLY A 9 24.08 -16.21 65.19
CA GLY A 9 25.27 -16.96 65.57
C GLY A 9 25.23 -18.36 64.96
N TYR A 10 25.94 -18.54 63.87
CA TYR A 10 26.68 -19.67 63.36
C TYR A 10 26.17 -21.13 63.55
N HIS A 11 26.08 -21.87 62.43
CA HIS A 11 26.86 -23.12 62.30
C HIS A 11 27.16 -23.41 60.83
N GLN A 12 28.46 -23.42 60.48
CA GLN A 12 29.04 -24.00 59.27
C GLN A 12 29.11 -25.51 59.44
N GLY A 13 28.72 -26.27 58.43
CA GLY A 13 28.99 -27.69 58.26
C GLY A 13 29.54 -27.98 56.87
N PRO A 14 30.41 -28.97 56.67
CA PRO A 14 31.44 -28.97 55.65
C PRO A 14 30.99 -29.42 54.27
N GLY A 15 31.74 -28.90 53.26
CA GLY A 15 31.54 -29.12 51.83
C GLY A 15 31.47 -30.57 51.37
N ARG A 16 30.60 -30.80 50.42
CA ARG A 16 30.69 -31.93 49.50
C ARG A 16 30.99 -31.36 48.10
N GLN A 17 32.21 -31.67 47.64
CA GLN A 17 32.59 -31.54 46.24
C GLN A 17 31.68 -32.44 45.38
N MET A 18 30.92 -31.89 44.49
CA MET A 18 30.28 -32.62 43.40
C MET A 18 31.22 -32.65 42.19
N LEU A 19 31.60 -33.86 41.80
CA LEU A 19 32.30 -34.15 40.55
C LEU A 19 31.34 -33.95 39.36
N PRO A 20 31.84 -33.49 38.20
CA PRO A 20 30.99 -33.31 37.03
C PRO A 20 30.59 -34.63 36.42
N VAL A 21 29.30 -34.79 36.13
CA VAL A 21 28.71 -35.89 35.38
C VAL A 21 28.99 -35.69 33.90
N PRO A 22 29.52 -36.69 33.15
CA PRO A 22 29.76 -36.57 31.73
C PRO A 22 28.45 -36.59 30.94
N ILE A 23 28.30 -35.66 29.99
CA ILE A 23 27.21 -35.59 29.03
C ILE A 23 27.40 -36.70 27.98
N PRO A 24 26.40 -37.56 27.70
CA PRO A 24 26.51 -38.56 26.65
C PRO A 24 26.38 -37.89 25.25
N THR A 25 27.30 -38.21 24.37
CA THR A 25 27.26 -37.90 22.93
C THR A 25 26.12 -38.67 22.26
N PRO A 26 25.33 -38.03 21.36
CA PRO A 26 24.29 -38.75 20.65
C PRO A 26 24.89 -39.63 19.56
N ALA A 27 24.50 -40.90 19.58
CA ALA A 27 24.79 -41.89 18.54
C ALA A 27 24.04 -41.53 17.25
N GLY A 28 24.69 -41.71 16.10
CA GLY A 28 24.14 -41.47 14.79
C GLY A 28 22.96 -42.39 14.43
N PRO A 29 22.09 -41.97 13.52
CA PRO A 29 20.84 -42.65 13.21
C PRO A 29 21.08 -43.88 12.32
N SER A 30 20.57 -45.03 12.80
CA SER A 30 20.40 -46.25 12.02
C SER A 30 19.32 -46.06 10.96
N ARG A 31 19.62 -46.49 9.72
CA ARG A 31 18.69 -46.54 8.60
C ARG A 31 17.54 -47.52 8.89
N VAL A 32 16.32 -46.99 8.95
CA VAL A 32 15.10 -47.80 8.78
C VAL A 32 14.43 -47.27 7.50
N ALA A 33 14.26 -48.20 6.54
CA ALA A 33 13.55 -47.92 5.28
C ALA A 33 12.03 -47.89 5.53
N HIS A 34 11.37 -46.82 5.08
CA HIS A 34 9.93 -46.78 4.89
C HIS A 34 9.63 -46.40 3.44
N PRO A 35 8.68 -47.05 2.80
CA PRO A 35 8.34 -46.82 1.39
C PRO A 35 7.30 -45.70 1.24
N ASP A 36 7.37 -45.06 0.06
CA ASP A 36 6.34 -44.23 -0.56
C ASP A 36 5.95 -42.88 0.08
N ARG A 37 6.71 -41.83 -0.28
CA ARG A 37 6.21 -40.47 -0.48
C ARG A 37 6.78 -39.88 -1.74
N PRO A 38 5.99 -39.17 -2.56
CA PRO A 38 6.47 -38.55 -3.78
C PRO A 38 7.46 -37.44 -3.47
N ALA A 39 8.54 -37.41 -4.23
CA ALA A 39 9.62 -36.44 -4.11
C ALA A 39 9.14 -35.02 -4.41
N VAL A 40 9.30 -34.13 -3.45
CA VAL A 40 9.32 -32.68 -3.67
C VAL A 40 10.69 -32.38 -4.29
N GLN A 41 10.70 -31.98 -5.55
CA GLN A 41 11.90 -31.49 -6.22
C GLN A 41 12.30 -30.15 -5.63
N GLU A 42 13.39 -30.12 -4.90
CA GLU A 42 14.19 -28.89 -4.68
C GLU A 42 14.71 -28.43 -6.04
N VAL A 43 14.20 -27.29 -6.50
CA VAL A 43 14.74 -26.59 -7.67
C VAL A 43 15.98 -25.81 -7.24
N ALA A 44 17.14 -26.44 -7.40
CA ALA A 44 18.41 -25.75 -7.29
C ALA A 44 18.53 -24.77 -8.47
N VAL A 45 18.53 -23.46 -8.15
CA VAL A 45 18.77 -22.39 -9.11
C VAL A 45 20.27 -22.34 -9.42
N SER A 46 20.72 -23.15 -10.36
CA SER A 46 22.01 -22.97 -11.04
C SER A 46 21.84 -23.32 -12.51
N ASP A 47 21.21 -22.45 -13.27
CA ASP A 47 21.06 -22.67 -14.70
C ASP A 47 21.80 -21.63 -15.52
N ARG A 48 23.07 -21.95 -15.81
CA ARG A 48 23.88 -21.23 -16.81
C ARG A 48 23.37 -21.39 -18.27
N ARG A 49 22.20 -21.98 -18.48
CA ARG A 49 21.62 -22.24 -19.80
C ARG A 49 20.79 -21.08 -20.36
N PHE A 50 20.52 -20.04 -19.58
CA PHE A 50 19.74 -18.89 -20.05
C PHE A 50 20.48 -17.99 -21.06
N LEU A 51 21.82 -18.07 -21.14
CA LEU A 51 22.60 -17.21 -22.03
C LEU A 51 22.70 -17.71 -23.50
N SER A 52 22.26 -18.93 -23.81
CA SER A 52 22.34 -19.48 -25.17
C SER A 52 21.11 -19.28 -26.05
N ARG A 53 19.97 -18.87 -25.48
CA ARG A 53 18.72 -18.63 -26.23
C ARG A 53 18.57 -17.21 -26.81
N ALA A 54 19.52 -16.33 -26.61
CA ALA A 54 19.49 -14.95 -27.09
C ALA A 54 19.81 -14.78 -28.59
N ARG A 55 19.82 -15.85 -29.40
CA ARG A 55 20.13 -15.81 -30.83
C ARG A 55 18.99 -16.14 -31.79
N GLU A 56 17.77 -16.28 -31.32
CA GLU A 56 16.63 -16.42 -32.24
C GLU A 56 16.09 -15.04 -32.63
N PRO A 57 15.95 -14.76 -33.93
CA PRO A 57 15.33 -13.51 -34.38
C PRO A 57 13.86 -13.48 -33.95
N ALA A 58 13.41 -12.33 -33.48
CA ALA A 58 12.03 -12.12 -33.06
C ALA A 58 11.03 -12.58 -34.15
N PRO A 59 9.96 -13.31 -33.80
CA PRO A 59 8.96 -13.71 -34.76
C PRO A 59 8.30 -12.46 -35.37
N ARG A 60 8.27 -12.40 -36.71
CA ARG A 60 7.57 -11.32 -37.44
C ARG A 60 6.08 -11.37 -37.11
N ALA A 61 5.58 -10.33 -36.45
CA ALA A 61 4.21 -10.19 -36.06
C ALA A 61 3.29 -10.21 -37.33
N ARG A 62 2.46 -11.22 -37.44
CA ARG A 62 1.26 -11.17 -38.28
C ARG A 62 0.15 -10.51 -37.45
N ASN A 63 -0.36 -9.38 -37.92
CA ASN A 63 -1.39 -8.54 -37.29
C ASN A 63 -0.91 -7.64 -36.13
N GLY A 64 -0.31 -6.53 -36.45
CA GLY A 64 -0.34 -5.19 -35.85
C GLY A 64 -0.43 -4.94 -34.33
N ARG A 65 -0.51 -5.95 -33.48
CA ARG A 65 -0.48 -5.84 -32.03
C ARG A 65 0.66 -6.72 -31.51
N ALA A 66 1.69 -6.10 -30.96
CA ALA A 66 2.68 -6.84 -30.18
C ALA A 66 1.99 -7.39 -28.92
N PRO A 67 2.12 -8.68 -28.59
CA PRO A 67 1.50 -9.24 -27.40
C PRO A 67 2.16 -8.68 -26.13
N ALA A 68 1.36 -8.33 -25.11
CA ALA A 68 1.80 -7.72 -23.86
C ALA A 68 2.99 -8.47 -23.18
N HIS A 69 3.00 -9.81 -23.28
CA HIS A 69 4.11 -10.63 -22.72
C HIS A 69 5.47 -10.43 -23.41
N LEU A 70 5.53 -9.87 -24.62
CA LEU A 70 6.80 -9.49 -25.24
C LEU A 70 7.39 -8.22 -24.62
N PHE A 71 6.53 -7.33 -24.14
CA PHE A 71 6.94 -6.12 -23.42
C PHE A 71 7.41 -6.44 -22.00
N GLU A 72 6.72 -7.32 -21.28
CA GLU A 72 7.16 -7.83 -19.97
C GLU A 72 8.55 -8.50 -20.06
N ALA A 73 8.74 -9.35 -21.07
CA ALA A 73 10.05 -9.97 -21.34
C ALA A 73 11.10 -8.94 -21.79
N TYR A 74 10.68 -7.79 -22.33
CA TYR A 74 11.56 -6.73 -22.76
C TYR A 74 11.96 -5.82 -21.59
N SER A 75 11.01 -5.46 -20.71
CA SER A 75 11.28 -4.66 -19.51
C SER A 75 12.19 -5.40 -18.52
N GLN A 76 11.95 -6.67 -18.24
CA GLN A 76 12.84 -7.49 -17.42
C GLN A 76 14.26 -7.63 -18.01
N ARG A 77 14.42 -7.50 -19.34
CA ARG A 77 15.72 -7.44 -20.01
C ARG A 77 16.36 -6.05 -19.95
N LEU A 78 15.57 -4.98 -19.79
CA LEU A 78 16.06 -3.62 -19.66
C LEU A 78 16.90 -3.42 -18.40
N THR A 79 16.55 -4.08 -17.32
CA THR A 79 17.30 -4.04 -16.05
C THR A 79 18.62 -4.80 -16.08
N THR A 80 18.83 -5.71 -17.05
CA THR A 80 19.95 -6.67 -17.02
C THR A 80 20.92 -6.65 -18.21
N SER A 81 20.63 -5.95 -19.33
CA SER A 81 21.43 -6.10 -20.55
C SER A 81 21.96 -4.81 -21.16
N ARG A 82 23.29 -4.74 -21.35
CA ARG A 82 23.99 -3.68 -22.09
C ARG A 82 23.46 -3.49 -23.54
N GLN A 83 22.92 -4.52 -24.17
CA GLN A 83 22.44 -4.47 -25.56
C GLN A 83 21.13 -3.71 -25.73
N VAL A 84 20.30 -3.67 -24.71
CA VAL A 84 19.02 -2.93 -24.73
C VAL A 84 19.24 -1.43 -24.60
N ARG A 85 20.33 -0.99 -23.95
CA ARG A 85 20.70 0.42 -23.82
C ARG A 85 20.83 1.18 -25.16
N HIS A 86 20.99 0.46 -26.27
CA HIS A 86 21.15 1.09 -27.58
C HIS A 86 19.83 1.54 -28.23
N ASN A 87 18.69 0.98 -27.83
CA ASN A 87 17.39 1.25 -28.46
C ASN A 87 16.49 2.18 -27.64
N ILE A 88 16.93 2.57 -26.44
CA ILE A 88 16.17 3.48 -25.57
C ILE A 88 16.59 4.90 -25.82
N ILE A 89 15.59 5.78 -25.88
CA ILE A 89 15.72 7.21 -26.11
C ILE A 89 15.33 7.92 -24.80
N SER A 90 16.26 8.70 -24.25
CA SER A 90 16.03 9.56 -23.09
C SER A 90 15.30 10.83 -23.53
N LEU A 91 14.19 11.17 -22.86
CA LEU A 91 13.48 12.41 -23.13
C LEU A 91 14.33 13.64 -22.76
N VAL A 92 15.02 13.57 -21.61
CA VAL A 92 15.95 14.65 -21.19
C VAL A 92 17.09 14.82 -22.18
N GLY A 93 17.55 13.72 -22.79
CA GLY A 93 18.56 13.76 -23.87
C GLY A 93 18.07 14.41 -25.14
N LEU A 94 16.77 14.41 -25.39
CA LEU A 94 16.13 15.04 -26.53
C LEU A 94 15.76 16.53 -26.29
N ASP A 95 15.91 17.06 -25.09
CA ASP A 95 15.59 18.48 -24.80
C ASP A 95 16.39 19.43 -25.70
N GLY A 96 15.72 20.19 -26.54
CA GLY A 96 16.31 21.10 -27.52
C GLY A 96 17.02 20.40 -28.67
N ALA A 97 16.78 19.13 -28.92
CA ALA A 97 17.34 18.37 -30.05
C ALA A 97 16.89 18.97 -31.39
N PRO A 98 17.74 18.95 -32.44
CA PRO A 98 17.35 19.41 -33.76
C PRO A 98 16.26 18.48 -34.34
N VAL A 99 15.25 19.10 -34.93
CA VAL A 99 14.25 18.45 -35.76
C VAL A 99 14.67 18.66 -37.23
N LEU A 100 14.92 17.55 -37.92
CA LEU A 100 15.49 17.54 -39.27
C LEU A 100 14.42 17.14 -40.29
N ASN A 101 14.50 17.71 -41.49
CA ASN A 101 13.76 17.21 -42.64
C ASN A 101 14.47 16.00 -43.28
N GLN A 102 13.88 15.41 -44.33
CA GLN A 102 14.48 14.28 -45.08
C GLN A 102 15.85 14.62 -45.71
N SER A 103 16.12 15.91 -45.97
CA SER A 103 17.39 16.36 -46.51
C SER A 103 18.48 16.57 -45.46
N GLY A 104 18.13 16.35 -44.15
CA GLY A 104 19.05 16.56 -43.03
C GLY A 104 19.15 18.02 -42.58
N GLU A 105 18.33 18.94 -43.10
CA GLU A 105 18.31 20.32 -42.68
C GLU A 105 17.53 20.51 -41.40
N GLU A 106 18.02 21.37 -40.48
CA GLU A 106 17.33 21.69 -39.23
C GLU A 106 16.14 22.63 -39.53
N VAL A 107 14.93 22.13 -39.22
CA VAL A 107 13.69 22.88 -39.41
C VAL A 107 13.18 23.49 -38.10
N GLY A 108 13.72 23.07 -36.98
CA GLY A 108 13.39 23.57 -35.64
C GLY A 108 14.04 22.77 -34.53
N ARG A 109 13.65 23.07 -33.30
CA ARG A 109 14.15 22.36 -32.11
C ARG A 109 13.00 21.78 -31.30
N LEU A 110 13.18 20.54 -30.86
CA LEU A 110 12.22 19.88 -30.00
C LEU A 110 12.06 20.64 -28.67
N VAL A 111 10.82 20.82 -28.25
CA VAL A 111 10.47 21.42 -26.96
C VAL A 111 9.87 20.36 -26.03
N ASP A 112 8.97 19.52 -26.56
CA ASP A 112 8.32 18.48 -25.82
C ASP A 112 7.75 17.40 -26.75
N LEU A 113 7.42 16.23 -26.18
CA LEU A 113 6.66 15.18 -26.85
C LEU A 113 5.26 15.09 -26.23
N VAL A 114 4.27 14.87 -27.09
CA VAL A 114 2.88 14.65 -26.67
C VAL A 114 2.59 13.18 -26.71
N ALA A 115 2.04 12.61 -25.64
CA ALA A 115 1.58 11.23 -25.59
C ALA A 115 0.11 11.16 -25.21
N SER A 116 -0.60 10.11 -25.65
CA SER A 116 -1.99 9.84 -25.25
C SER A 116 -2.01 8.82 -24.12
N MET A 117 -2.64 9.20 -23.02
CA MET A 117 -2.84 8.32 -21.85
C MET A 117 -4.21 7.64 -21.86
N ASP A 118 -5.15 8.04 -22.71
CA ASP A 118 -6.54 7.53 -22.74
C ASP A 118 -6.72 6.13 -23.35
N GLY A 119 -5.70 5.61 -24.02
CA GLY A 119 -5.84 4.38 -24.81
C GLY A 119 -5.96 3.08 -24.03
N GLY A 120 -5.88 3.08 -22.70
CA GLY A 120 -5.83 1.86 -21.87
C GLY A 120 -4.66 0.95 -22.21
N GLU A 121 -3.66 1.44 -22.95
CA GLU A 121 -2.46 0.73 -23.32
C GLU A 121 -1.41 0.88 -22.21
N ASP A 122 -0.71 -0.21 -21.89
CA ASP A 122 0.35 -0.22 -20.87
C ASP A 122 1.50 0.74 -21.20
N TYR A 123 1.71 1.01 -22.50
CA TYR A 123 2.76 1.87 -23.01
C TYR A 123 2.16 2.95 -23.92
N PRO A 124 1.96 4.16 -23.38
CA PRO A 124 1.38 5.27 -24.14
C PRO A 124 2.13 5.58 -25.41
N ALA A 125 1.39 5.78 -26.52
CA ALA A 125 1.97 6.16 -27.78
C ALA A 125 2.20 7.67 -27.83
N VAL A 126 3.33 8.10 -28.40
CA VAL A 126 3.57 9.50 -28.76
C VAL A 126 2.65 9.87 -29.91
N THR A 127 1.77 10.86 -29.69
CA THR A 127 0.81 11.37 -30.66
C THR A 127 1.32 12.58 -31.44
N GLY A 128 2.39 13.22 -30.93
CA GLY A 128 2.98 14.37 -31.60
C GLY A 128 4.19 14.95 -30.89
N LEU A 129 4.68 16.03 -31.44
CA LEU A 129 5.79 16.78 -30.88
C LEU A 129 5.53 18.28 -30.94
N VAL A 130 6.02 18.99 -29.94
CA VAL A 130 6.04 20.47 -29.91
C VAL A 130 7.44 20.91 -30.32
N VAL A 131 7.50 21.70 -31.39
CA VAL A 131 8.75 22.17 -32.01
C VAL A 131 8.81 23.69 -31.95
N ARG A 132 9.97 24.23 -31.63
CA ARG A 132 10.25 25.65 -31.72
C ARG A 132 10.88 25.96 -33.06
N VAL A 133 10.18 26.77 -33.87
CA VAL A 133 10.63 27.28 -35.16
C VAL A 133 10.78 28.79 -35.03
N GLY A 134 12.01 29.25 -34.95
CA GLY A 134 12.30 30.66 -34.65
C GLY A 134 11.77 31.06 -33.25
N ARG A 135 10.78 31.97 -33.21
CA ARG A 135 10.16 32.45 -31.97
C ARG A 135 8.80 31.79 -31.66
N ARG A 136 8.30 30.94 -32.55
CA ARG A 136 6.99 30.28 -32.41
C ARG A 136 7.13 28.84 -31.99
N ARG A 137 6.14 28.34 -31.27
CA ARG A 137 5.95 26.91 -30.98
C ARG A 137 4.89 26.36 -31.93
N ALA A 138 5.15 25.23 -32.54
CA ALA A 138 4.23 24.56 -33.44
C ALA A 138 4.05 23.10 -33.00
N TYR A 139 2.87 22.58 -33.19
CA TYR A 139 2.56 21.16 -33.00
C TYR A 139 2.71 20.40 -34.30
N LEU A 140 3.35 19.25 -34.25
CA LEU A 140 3.46 18.33 -35.36
C LEU A 140 2.91 16.96 -34.92
N ASP A 141 1.98 16.44 -35.72
CA ASP A 141 1.40 15.10 -35.48
C ASP A 141 2.46 14.02 -35.65
N ALA A 142 2.35 12.92 -34.85
CA ALA A 142 3.31 11.81 -34.87
C ALA A 142 3.44 11.14 -36.25
N SER A 143 2.42 11.20 -37.09
CA SER A 143 2.43 10.62 -38.44
C SER A 143 3.51 11.23 -39.36
N VAL A 144 3.97 12.47 -39.05
CA VAL A 144 5.07 13.10 -39.80
C VAL A 144 6.45 12.73 -39.28
N ILE A 145 6.56 11.99 -38.18
CA ILE A 145 7.84 11.50 -37.65
C ILE A 145 8.28 10.29 -38.47
N ASP A 146 9.51 10.34 -38.96
CA ASP A 146 10.15 9.20 -39.62
C ASP A 146 10.93 8.37 -38.60
N HIS A 147 11.80 9.03 -37.86
CA HIS A 147 12.65 8.39 -36.87
C HIS A 147 13.00 9.33 -35.72
N VAL A 148 13.11 8.77 -34.52
CA VAL A 148 13.60 9.46 -33.33
C VAL A 148 14.90 8.83 -32.90
N ASP A 149 15.99 9.58 -32.98
CA ASP A 149 17.29 9.22 -32.46
C ASP A 149 17.52 9.81 -31.08
N ARG A 150 18.60 9.43 -30.43
CA ARG A 150 19.01 9.99 -29.13
C ARG A 150 19.31 11.49 -29.16
N ARG A 151 19.52 12.07 -30.33
CA ARG A 151 20.02 13.44 -30.53
C ARG A 151 19.24 14.26 -31.53
N SER A 152 18.32 13.66 -32.25
CA SER A 152 17.55 14.32 -33.31
C SER A 152 16.23 13.61 -33.56
N VAL A 153 15.31 14.36 -34.11
CA VAL A 153 14.05 13.85 -34.65
C VAL A 153 14.04 14.12 -36.15
N THR A 154 13.81 13.09 -36.95
CA THR A 154 13.73 13.20 -38.41
C THR A 154 12.28 13.11 -38.85
N LEU A 155 11.87 14.02 -39.73
CA LEU A 155 10.52 14.11 -40.27
C LEU A 155 10.44 13.48 -41.67
N ARG A 156 9.32 12.81 -41.97
CA ARG A 156 8.98 12.23 -43.30
C ARG A 156 8.62 13.29 -44.35
N THR A 157 8.37 14.54 -43.95
CA THR A 157 7.93 15.58 -44.86
C THR A 157 8.62 16.90 -44.50
N ALA A 158 8.88 17.70 -45.55
CA ALA A 158 9.38 19.05 -45.37
C ALA A 158 8.26 20.08 -45.12
N ARG A 159 6.97 19.68 -45.33
CA ARG A 159 5.83 20.55 -45.08
C ARG A 159 5.38 20.42 -43.65
N MET A 160 5.51 21.48 -42.87
CA MET A 160 5.03 21.58 -41.50
C MET A 160 3.77 22.44 -41.48
N ASP A 161 2.72 21.91 -40.85
CA ASP A 161 1.57 22.72 -40.48
C ASP A 161 1.90 23.36 -39.11
N LEU A 162 2.23 24.65 -39.11
CA LEU A 162 2.66 25.42 -37.94
C LEU A 162 1.43 25.84 -37.09
N ARG A 163 0.54 24.90 -36.79
CA ARG A 163 -0.55 25.19 -35.87
C ARG A 163 -0.01 25.28 -34.45
N GLU A 164 -0.63 26.13 -33.65
CA GLU A 164 -0.36 26.19 -32.22
C GLU A 164 -0.88 24.91 -31.55
N PHE A 165 -0.14 24.41 -30.58
CA PHE A 165 -0.57 23.21 -29.84
C PHE A 165 -1.83 23.52 -29.05
N GLN A 166 -2.87 22.74 -29.31
CA GLN A 166 -4.09 22.68 -28.50
C GLN A 166 -4.20 21.27 -27.93
N ARG A 167 -4.12 21.17 -26.61
CA ARG A 167 -4.22 19.89 -25.89
C ARG A 167 -5.59 19.24 -26.16
N ARG A 168 -5.60 17.97 -26.49
CA ARG A 168 -6.80 17.15 -26.56
C ARG A 168 -7.01 16.40 -25.25
N GLU A 169 -8.22 15.91 -25.01
CA GLU A 169 -8.51 15.08 -23.85
C GLU A 169 -7.59 13.85 -23.84
N GLY A 170 -6.98 13.54 -22.68
CA GLY A 170 -6.03 12.43 -22.52
C GLY A 170 -4.62 12.65 -23.08
N GLU A 171 -4.30 13.79 -23.70
CA GLU A 171 -2.94 14.11 -24.13
C GLU A 171 -2.12 14.79 -23.04
N VAL A 172 -0.84 14.35 -22.90
CA VAL A 172 0.16 14.90 -21.97
C VAL A 172 1.38 15.38 -22.69
N LEU A 173 1.98 16.43 -22.17
CA LEU A 173 3.31 16.90 -22.52
C LEU A 173 4.33 16.19 -21.60
N LEU A 174 5.10 15.26 -22.13
CA LEU A 174 5.94 14.36 -21.33
C LEU A 174 6.97 15.11 -20.49
N ALA A 175 7.63 16.15 -21.04
CA ALA A 175 8.61 16.89 -20.28
C ALA A 175 7.99 17.90 -19.31
N ARG A 176 6.84 18.48 -19.65
CA ARG A 176 6.20 19.48 -18.80
C ARG A 176 5.37 18.87 -17.69
N ASP A 177 4.60 17.81 -18.00
CA ASP A 177 3.54 17.30 -17.13
C ASP A 177 3.97 16.06 -16.33
N ILE A 178 5.10 15.41 -16.68
CA ILE A 178 5.55 14.18 -16.01
C ILE A 178 6.95 14.32 -15.42
N LEU A 179 7.92 14.95 -16.12
CA LEU A 179 9.25 15.12 -15.55
C LEU A 179 9.20 15.98 -14.29
N ASP A 180 9.91 15.56 -13.26
CA ASP A 180 9.97 16.14 -11.91
C ASP A 180 8.69 16.01 -11.08
N HIS A 181 7.62 15.41 -11.62
CA HIS A 181 6.40 15.14 -10.86
C HIS A 181 6.50 13.83 -10.09
N GLN A 182 5.66 13.72 -9.07
CA GLN A 182 5.50 12.49 -8.29
C GLN A 182 4.67 11.49 -9.10
N LEU A 183 5.13 10.24 -9.07
CA LEU A 183 4.47 9.09 -9.67
C LEU A 183 4.39 8.00 -8.60
N VAL A 184 3.46 7.06 -8.76
CA VAL A 184 3.39 5.88 -7.91
C VAL A 184 3.87 4.66 -8.69
N ASP A 185 4.85 3.98 -8.16
CA ASP A 185 5.25 2.65 -8.57
C ASP A 185 4.33 1.64 -7.88
N THR A 186 3.46 0.99 -8.64
CA THR A 186 2.48 0.04 -8.11
C THR A 186 3.05 -1.36 -7.88
N ASP A 187 4.25 -1.66 -8.40
CA ASP A 187 4.91 -2.94 -8.17
C ASP A 187 5.72 -2.93 -6.86
N GLU A 188 6.43 -1.82 -6.57
CA GLU A 188 7.20 -1.63 -5.34
C GLU A 188 6.44 -0.83 -4.27
N VAL A 189 5.20 -0.41 -4.57
CA VAL A 189 4.31 0.37 -3.69
C VAL A 189 5.04 1.57 -3.05
N GLN A 190 5.52 2.48 -3.89
CA GLN A 190 6.27 3.65 -3.42
C GLN A 190 6.04 4.87 -4.30
N VAL A 191 6.12 6.04 -3.68
CA VAL A 191 6.10 7.30 -4.42
C VAL A 191 7.50 7.61 -4.93
N ILE A 192 7.58 7.84 -6.23
CA ILE A 192 8.82 8.11 -6.96
C ILE A 192 8.77 9.48 -7.64
N ARG A 193 9.92 10.04 -7.97
CA ARG A 193 10.01 11.26 -8.77
C ARG A 193 10.65 10.97 -10.13
N ALA A 194 9.97 11.33 -11.21
CA ALA A 194 10.47 11.13 -12.57
C ALA A 194 11.70 12.01 -12.86
N ALA A 195 12.89 11.42 -12.86
CA ALA A 195 14.13 12.11 -13.22
C ALA A 195 14.38 12.14 -14.74
N ASP A 196 13.96 11.11 -15.47
CA ASP A 196 13.94 11.02 -16.93
C ASP A 196 12.84 10.06 -17.39
N LEU A 197 12.42 10.19 -18.63
CA LEU A 197 11.47 9.29 -19.27
C LEU A 197 12.15 8.58 -20.45
N TYR A 198 11.89 7.28 -20.56
CA TYR A 198 12.46 6.47 -21.62
C TYR A 198 11.42 6.11 -22.68
N LEU A 199 11.80 6.35 -23.91
CA LEU A 199 11.00 6.10 -25.09
C LEU A 199 11.65 4.97 -25.90
N ALA A 200 10.82 4.19 -26.60
CA ALA A 200 11.28 3.19 -27.54
C ALA A 200 10.46 3.23 -28.82
N GLN A 201 11.13 2.91 -29.94
CA GLN A 201 10.45 2.71 -31.21
C GLN A 201 9.83 1.29 -31.21
N VAL A 202 8.52 1.22 -31.33
CA VAL A 202 7.76 -0.03 -31.39
C VAL A 202 6.94 -0.06 -32.68
N GLY A 203 7.43 -0.79 -33.66
CA GLY A 203 6.88 -0.70 -35.01
C GLY A 203 7.08 0.69 -35.60
N ASP A 204 5.97 1.31 -36.05
CA ASP A 204 5.98 2.66 -36.62
C ASP A 204 5.72 3.75 -35.57
N GLN A 205 5.59 3.42 -34.29
CA GLN A 205 5.24 4.35 -33.21
C GLN A 205 6.35 4.47 -32.21
N VAL A 206 6.55 5.67 -31.68
CA VAL A 206 7.35 5.91 -30.48
C VAL A 206 6.43 5.77 -29.27
N ARG A 207 6.88 5.02 -28.26
CA ARG A 207 6.11 4.76 -27.05
C ARG A 207 6.91 5.09 -25.81
N LEU A 208 6.21 5.55 -24.77
CA LEU A 208 6.76 5.70 -23.44
C LEU A 208 6.83 4.32 -22.78
N VAL A 209 8.04 3.89 -22.37
CA VAL A 209 8.29 2.53 -21.91
C VAL A 209 8.85 2.44 -20.50
N GLY A 210 9.34 3.55 -19.94
CA GLY A 210 9.89 3.52 -18.60
C GLY A 210 10.22 4.89 -18.04
N VAL A 211 10.42 4.93 -16.74
CA VAL A 211 10.83 6.12 -15.98
C VAL A 211 12.12 5.84 -15.22
N ASP A 212 13.05 6.79 -15.25
CA ASP A 212 14.27 6.76 -14.43
C ASP A 212 14.05 7.61 -13.18
N VAL A 213 14.30 7.01 -12.03
CA VAL A 213 14.12 7.63 -10.70
C VAL A 213 15.45 7.86 -10.00
N SER A 214 16.58 7.67 -10.69
CA SER A 214 17.89 7.75 -10.09
C SER A 214 18.32 9.20 -9.80
N LEU A 215 18.84 9.41 -8.60
CA LEU A 215 19.43 10.70 -8.18
C LEU A 215 20.58 11.12 -9.12
N GLN A 216 21.30 10.17 -9.69
CA GLN A 216 22.39 10.47 -10.64
C GLN A 216 21.86 11.13 -11.92
N THR A 217 20.71 10.67 -12.41
CA THR A 217 20.04 11.27 -13.57
C THR A 217 19.56 12.67 -13.26
N LEU A 218 18.97 12.89 -12.09
CA LEU A 218 18.59 14.21 -11.62
C LEU A 218 19.80 15.18 -11.54
N LEU A 219 20.91 14.74 -10.95
CA LEU A 219 22.14 15.54 -10.87
C LEU A 219 22.75 15.84 -12.25
N ARG A 220 22.69 14.89 -13.19
CA ARG A 220 23.12 15.13 -14.58
C ARG A 220 22.27 16.17 -15.29
N ARG A 221 20.99 16.15 -15.06
CA ARG A 221 20.05 17.12 -15.63
C ARG A 221 20.36 18.55 -15.17
N LEU A 222 20.72 18.72 -13.93
CA LEU A 222 21.16 20.01 -13.38
C LEU A 222 22.56 20.41 -13.86
N GLY A 223 23.34 19.48 -14.38
CA GLY A 223 24.71 19.67 -14.86
C GLY A 223 24.78 20.21 -16.30
N PRO A 224 26.02 20.45 -16.83
CA PRO A 224 26.24 20.90 -18.21
C PRO A 224 25.62 19.96 -19.23
N LYS A 225 25.00 20.52 -20.29
CA LYS A 225 24.29 19.77 -21.34
C LYS A 225 25.09 18.57 -21.94
N ARG A 226 26.43 18.65 -21.99
CA ARG A 226 27.30 17.58 -22.51
C ARG A 226 27.22 16.27 -21.71
N PHE A 227 26.75 16.27 -20.48
CA PHE A 227 26.63 15.07 -19.63
C PHE A 227 25.23 14.41 -19.71
N ARG A 228 24.24 15.11 -20.30
CA ARG A 228 22.84 14.63 -20.43
C ARG A 228 22.69 13.48 -21.44
N TRP A 229 23.69 13.22 -22.27
CA TRP A 229 23.60 12.39 -23.47
C TRP A 229 23.88 10.90 -23.25
N HIS A 230 24.29 10.50 -22.07
CA HIS A 230 24.58 9.12 -21.74
C HIS A 230 23.63 8.64 -20.64
N PRO A 231 22.43 8.14 -21.00
CA PRO A 231 21.56 7.49 -20.01
C PRO A 231 22.33 6.29 -19.44
N THR A 232 22.53 6.29 -18.14
CA THR A 232 22.92 5.09 -17.40
C THR A 232 21.72 4.78 -16.52
N PRO A 233 20.78 3.98 -17.01
CA PRO A 233 19.60 3.62 -16.22
C PRO A 233 20.08 2.69 -15.10
N ASP A 234 20.36 3.25 -13.95
CA ASP A 234 20.70 2.49 -12.76
C ASP A 234 19.41 1.97 -12.08
N ARG A 235 18.33 2.73 -12.19
CA ARG A 235 16.98 2.37 -11.74
C ARG A 235 15.96 2.85 -12.79
N VAL A 236 15.49 1.93 -13.59
CA VAL A 236 14.41 2.17 -14.55
C VAL A 236 13.22 1.33 -14.14
N ILE A 237 12.13 2.00 -13.88
CA ILE A 237 10.83 1.38 -13.59
C ILE A 237 10.08 1.26 -14.91
N ASP A 238 9.41 0.13 -15.10
CA ASP A 238 8.54 -0.10 -16.26
C ASP A 238 7.34 0.84 -16.20
N TRP A 239 7.05 1.53 -17.31
CA TRP A 239 5.92 2.46 -17.34
C TRP A 239 4.57 1.77 -17.03
N ALA A 240 4.43 0.48 -17.34
CA ALA A 240 3.23 -0.28 -17.05
C ALA A 240 2.94 -0.43 -15.53
N ALA A 241 3.97 -0.27 -14.69
CA ALA A 241 3.89 -0.30 -13.24
C ALA A 241 3.73 1.10 -12.60
N VAL A 242 3.59 2.15 -13.40
CA VAL A 242 3.61 3.54 -12.91
C VAL A 242 2.22 4.16 -13.03
N GLU A 243 1.77 4.79 -11.95
CA GLU A 243 0.61 5.68 -11.94
C GLU A 243 1.05 7.12 -11.66
N SER A 244 0.45 8.08 -12.38
CA SER A 244 0.79 9.49 -12.25
C SER A 244 -0.38 10.29 -11.67
N PHE A 245 -0.05 11.17 -10.72
CA PHE A 245 -0.98 12.12 -10.11
C PHE A 245 -0.67 13.53 -10.64
N GLY A 246 -1.71 14.24 -11.10
CA GLY A 246 -1.56 15.61 -11.55
C GLY A 246 -1.33 16.57 -10.39
N GLU A 247 -0.31 17.43 -10.47
CA GLU A 247 -0.23 18.60 -9.59
C GLU A 247 -1.15 19.69 -10.15
N ASP A 248 -2.06 20.22 -9.32
CA ASP A 248 -2.83 21.42 -9.63
C ASP A 248 -1.89 22.62 -9.72
N SER A 249 -1.47 22.99 -10.91
CA SER A 249 -0.82 24.27 -11.14
C SER A 249 -1.88 25.36 -11.20
N PRO A 250 -1.77 26.42 -10.37
CA PRO A 250 -2.80 27.46 -10.28
C PRO A 250 -3.02 28.27 -11.57
N GLU A 251 -2.22 28.08 -12.60
CA GLU A 251 -2.26 28.87 -13.85
C GLU A 251 -2.96 28.19 -15.04
N GLU A 252 -3.45 26.94 -14.91
CA GLU A 252 -4.19 26.30 -16.01
C GLU A 252 -5.51 25.66 -15.52
N PRO A 253 -6.68 26.14 -16.02
CA PRO A 253 -7.96 25.49 -15.75
C PRO A 253 -7.97 24.13 -16.45
N ALA A 254 -8.29 23.09 -15.70
CA ALA A 254 -8.39 21.70 -16.13
C ALA A 254 -7.04 21.09 -16.55
N ALA A 255 -6.05 21.13 -15.65
CA ALA A 255 -4.95 20.19 -15.69
C ALA A 255 -5.55 18.78 -15.66
N MET A 256 -5.19 18.05 -16.62
CA MET A 256 -5.53 16.72 -17.02
C MET A 256 -5.77 15.81 -15.81
N LYS A 257 -7.01 15.40 -15.62
CA LYS A 257 -7.28 14.13 -14.95
C LYS A 257 -6.66 13.08 -15.87
N LEU A 258 -5.39 12.75 -15.64
CA LEU A 258 -4.89 11.46 -16.03
C LEU A 258 -5.91 10.48 -15.42
N ARG A 259 -6.63 9.76 -16.25
CA ARG A 259 -7.51 8.70 -15.78
C ARG A 259 -6.58 7.69 -15.16
N THR A 260 -6.31 7.91 -13.88
CA THR A 260 -5.62 6.97 -13.03
C THR A 260 -6.26 5.63 -13.31
N ARG A 261 -5.46 4.62 -13.62
CA ARG A 261 -5.94 3.24 -13.62
C ARG A 261 -6.23 2.88 -12.17
N SER A 262 -7.25 3.52 -11.59
CA SER A 262 -7.71 3.31 -10.22
C SER A 262 -7.94 1.82 -9.89
N SER A 263 -8.03 0.97 -10.92
CA SER A 263 -8.16 -0.47 -10.77
C SER A 263 -6.94 -1.15 -10.14
N THR A 264 -5.74 -0.60 -10.29
CA THR A 264 -4.53 -1.19 -9.70
C THR A 264 -4.40 -0.75 -8.24
N LEU A 265 -4.55 0.54 -7.96
CA LEU A 265 -4.51 1.07 -6.60
C LEU A 265 -5.61 0.50 -5.70
N ARG A 266 -6.81 0.28 -6.24
CA ARG A 266 -7.92 -0.38 -5.52
C ARG A 266 -7.66 -1.85 -5.15
N ARG A 267 -6.59 -2.45 -5.63
CA ARG A 267 -6.17 -3.82 -5.28
C ARG A 267 -5.07 -3.85 -4.23
N LEU A 268 -4.50 -2.71 -3.92
CA LEU A 268 -3.53 -2.58 -2.84
C LEU A 268 -4.23 -2.83 -1.50
N ARG A 269 -3.48 -3.35 -0.55
CA ARG A 269 -3.94 -3.48 0.83
C ARG A 269 -4.04 -2.09 1.48
N PRO A 270 -4.88 -1.90 2.49
CA PRO A 270 -4.97 -0.63 3.23
C PRO A 270 -3.61 -0.07 3.64
N ALA A 271 -2.73 -0.86 4.25
CA ALA A 271 -1.38 -0.45 4.65
C ALA A 271 -0.50 0.02 3.46
N GLU A 272 -0.63 -0.62 2.29
CA GLU A 272 0.08 -0.21 1.08
C GLU A 272 -0.45 1.12 0.52
N LEU A 273 -1.76 1.38 0.69
CA LEU A 273 -2.37 2.65 0.34
C LEU A 273 -1.96 3.77 1.30
N ALA A 274 -1.81 3.46 2.59
CA ALA A 274 -1.29 4.36 3.59
C ALA A 274 0.12 4.82 3.24
N ASP A 275 1.06 3.89 2.94
CA ASP A 275 2.43 4.18 2.49
C ASP A 275 2.44 5.15 1.28
N VAL A 276 1.54 4.91 0.31
CA VAL A 276 1.39 5.77 -0.86
C VAL A 276 0.86 7.15 -0.48
N LEU A 277 -0.18 7.23 0.36
CA LEU A 277 -0.75 8.51 0.83
C LEU A 277 0.30 9.35 1.55
N GLU A 278 1.09 8.76 2.42
CA GLU A 278 2.16 9.42 3.17
C GLU A 278 3.26 9.96 2.24
N GLY A 279 3.62 9.20 1.21
CA GLY A 279 4.63 9.60 0.23
C GLY A 279 4.17 10.70 -0.72
N LEU A 280 2.85 10.89 -0.93
CA LEU A 280 2.30 11.86 -1.87
C LEU A 280 2.28 13.28 -1.29
N GLY A 281 2.45 14.28 -2.15
CA GLY A 281 2.16 15.68 -1.82
C GLY A 281 0.64 15.91 -1.72
N ARG A 282 0.25 17.08 -1.17
CA ARG A 282 -1.15 17.45 -0.87
C ARG A 282 -2.13 17.21 -2.03
N SER A 283 -1.75 17.59 -3.24
CA SER A 283 -2.61 17.41 -4.42
C SER A 283 -2.82 15.94 -4.76
N GLY A 284 -1.74 15.14 -4.74
CA GLY A 284 -1.79 13.71 -5.01
C GLY A 284 -2.62 12.95 -3.96
N ARG A 285 -2.47 13.29 -2.67
CA ARG A 285 -3.29 12.74 -1.56
C ARG A 285 -4.78 12.96 -1.83
N LYS A 286 -5.15 14.20 -2.15
CA LYS A 286 -6.55 14.57 -2.44
C LYS A 286 -7.10 13.82 -3.65
N GLU A 287 -6.32 13.69 -4.72
CA GLU A 287 -6.72 12.98 -5.93
C GLU A 287 -6.87 11.47 -5.67
N LEU A 288 -5.91 10.87 -4.96
CA LEU A 288 -5.96 9.46 -4.58
C LEU A 288 -7.20 9.17 -3.74
N LEU A 289 -7.43 9.91 -2.65
CA LEU A 289 -8.60 9.75 -1.79
C LEU A 289 -9.91 9.91 -2.57
N ALA A 290 -9.99 10.87 -3.48
CA ALA A 290 -11.17 11.06 -4.33
C ALA A 290 -11.41 9.94 -5.34
N SER A 291 -10.40 9.11 -5.63
CA SER A 291 -10.48 7.96 -6.55
C SER A 291 -10.84 6.64 -5.86
N LEU A 292 -10.67 6.56 -4.53
CA LEU A 292 -10.98 5.38 -3.73
C LEU A 292 -12.46 5.33 -3.35
N ASP A 293 -12.94 4.13 -3.05
CA ASP A 293 -14.23 3.94 -2.38
C ASP A 293 -14.10 4.44 -0.93
N HIS A 294 -15.19 4.92 -0.35
CA HIS A 294 -15.19 5.55 0.95
C HIS A 294 -14.67 4.62 2.07
N ASP A 295 -15.10 3.35 2.05
CA ASP A 295 -14.68 2.35 3.02
C ASP A 295 -13.17 2.07 2.86
N LEU A 296 -12.68 1.84 1.63
CA LEU A 296 -11.25 1.60 1.38
C LEU A 296 -10.38 2.82 1.72
N ALA A 297 -10.91 4.03 1.56
CA ALA A 297 -10.21 5.24 1.98
C ALA A 297 -10.10 5.32 3.51
N ALA A 298 -11.15 4.96 4.25
CA ALA A 298 -11.12 4.88 5.71
C ALA A 298 -10.12 3.82 6.19
N ASP A 299 -10.22 2.59 5.65
CA ASP A 299 -9.27 1.50 5.96
C ASP A 299 -7.80 1.92 5.71
N ALA A 300 -7.53 2.70 4.65
CA ALA A 300 -6.18 3.19 4.38
C ALA A 300 -5.74 4.28 5.36
N LEU A 301 -6.67 5.12 5.84
CA LEU A 301 -6.35 6.14 6.85
C LEU A 301 -6.05 5.53 8.21
N GLU A 302 -6.73 4.44 8.57
CA GLU A 302 -6.46 3.65 9.78
C GLU A 302 -5.02 3.12 9.82
N GLU A 303 -4.45 2.83 8.66
CA GLU A 303 -3.09 2.30 8.52
C GLU A 303 -2.00 3.39 8.44
N MET A 304 -2.35 4.68 8.49
CA MET A 304 -1.39 5.78 8.44
C MET A 304 -0.69 6.02 9.78
N GLU A 305 0.54 6.53 9.73
CA GLU A 305 1.22 7.05 10.92
C GLU A 305 0.39 8.18 11.56
N PRO A 306 0.22 8.22 12.90
CA PRO A 306 -0.68 9.16 13.58
C PRO A 306 -0.40 10.63 13.26
N ASP A 307 0.87 11.03 13.17
CA ASP A 307 1.28 12.39 12.82
C ASP A 307 0.86 12.77 11.38
N GLU A 308 1.00 11.83 10.43
CA GLU A 308 0.64 12.01 9.02
C GLU A 308 -0.89 12.02 8.84
N LEU A 309 -1.60 11.15 9.54
CA LEU A 309 -3.07 11.14 9.58
C LEU A 309 -3.60 12.47 10.11
N THR A 310 -3.09 12.93 11.27
CA THR A 310 -3.47 14.22 11.85
C THR A 310 -3.22 15.38 10.89
N ALA A 311 -2.07 15.40 10.22
CA ALA A 311 -1.75 16.42 9.21
C ALA A 311 -2.73 16.37 8.04
N LEU A 312 -3.06 15.19 7.55
CA LEU A 312 -4.01 14.98 6.46
C LEU A 312 -5.42 15.45 6.82
N LEU A 313 -5.93 15.07 8.00
CA LEU A 313 -7.26 15.48 8.47
C LEU A 313 -7.39 17.01 8.55
N ARG A 314 -6.32 17.72 8.96
CA ARG A 314 -6.26 19.19 8.98
C ARG A 314 -6.20 19.83 7.58
N GLU A 315 -5.68 19.11 6.60
CA GLU A 315 -5.62 19.57 5.21
C GLU A 315 -6.97 19.44 4.48
N MET A 316 -7.85 18.58 4.97
CA MET A 316 -9.15 18.29 4.37
C MET A 316 -10.23 19.30 4.74
N GLU A 317 -11.30 19.33 3.96
CA GLU A 317 -12.52 20.01 4.37
C GLU A 317 -13.13 19.31 5.60
N PRO A 318 -13.51 20.05 6.66
CA PRO A 318 -13.92 19.43 7.93
C PRO A 318 -15.11 18.45 7.81
N GLY A 319 -15.98 18.62 6.80
CA GLY A 319 -17.06 17.66 6.52
C GLY A 319 -16.54 16.35 5.98
N GLN A 320 -15.61 16.40 5.02
CA GLN A 320 -14.99 15.21 4.44
C GLN A 320 -14.14 14.45 5.46
N ALA A 321 -13.39 15.17 6.29
CA ALA A 321 -12.62 14.56 7.38
C ALA A 321 -13.54 13.83 8.36
N ALA A 322 -14.66 14.47 8.77
CA ALA A 322 -15.63 13.85 9.66
C ALA A 322 -16.30 12.61 9.05
N ASP A 323 -16.62 12.65 7.75
CA ASP A 323 -17.21 11.51 7.04
C ASP A 323 -16.24 10.32 6.99
N LEU A 324 -14.95 10.57 6.70
CA LEU A 324 -13.95 9.51 6.65
C LEU A 324 -13.65 8.92 8.02
N VAL A 325 -13.45 9.76 9.05
CA VAL A 325 -13.26 9.27 10.43
C VAL A 325 -14.50 8.51 10.93
N ALA A 326 -15.71 8.92 10.53
CA ALA A 326 -16.94 8.19 10.89
C ALA A 326 -17.10 6.85 10.15
N ALA A 327 -16.32 6.60 9.09
CA ALA A 327 -16.31 5.34 8.36
C ALA A 327 -15.21 4.38 8.84
N MET A 328 -14.27 4.87 9.64
CA MET A 328 -13.22 4.07 10.30
C MET A 328 -13.80 3.11 11.33
N GLU A 329 -13.03 2.11 11.72
CA GLU A 329 -13.33 1.28 12.88
C GLU A 329 -13.45 2.15 14.13
N PRO A 330 -14.40 1.87 15.05
CA PRO A 330 -14.70 2.80 16.14
C PRO A 330 -13.52 3.11 17.07
N ASP A 331 -12.68 2.14 17.38
CA ASP A 331 -11.45 2.27 18.17
C ASP A 331 -10.39 3.08 17.43
N GLU A 332 -10.15 2.80 16.17
CA GLU A 332 -9.25 3.54 15.29
C GLU A 332 -9.70 5.01 15.11
N ALA A 333 -11.02 5.22 14.90
CA ALA A 333 -11.58 6.56 14.85
C ALA A 333 -11.39 7.32 16.18
N ALA A 334 -11.50 6.63 17.32
CA ALA A 334 -11.26 7.24 18.62
C ALA A 334 -9.79 7.57 18.84
N GLU A 335 -8.87 6.68 18.39
CA GLU A 335 -7.44 6.94 18.44
C GLU A 335 -7.06 8.15 17.58
N ALA A 336 -7.47 8.19 16.31
CA ALA A 336 -7.25 9.32 15.42
C ALA A 336 -7.79 10.65 16.00
N LEU A 337 -8.92 10.62 16.67
CA LEU A 337 -9.48 11.80 17.32
C LEU A 337 -8.71 12.24 18.57
N ARG A 338 -8.08 11.32 19.33
CA ARG A 338 -7.24 11.64 20.51
C ARG A 338 -6.00 12.44 20.13
N GLU A 339 -5.44 12.21 18.95
CA GLU A 339 -4.29 12.95 18.44
C GLU A 339 -4.61 14.41 18.04
N LEU A 340 -5.90 14.76 17.96
CA LEU A 340 -6.33 16.12 17.64
C LEU A 340 -6.55 16.97 18.89
N PRO A 341 -6.31 18.29 18.82
CA PRO A 341 -6.72 19.22 19.88
C PRO A 341 -8.22 19.14 20.14
N GLU A 342 -8.64 19.33 21.42
CA GLU A 342 -10.05 19.22 21.85
C GLU A 342 -11.03 20.03 20.98
N GLU A 343 -10.60 21.21 20.50
CA GLU A 343 -11.46 22.05 19.63
C GLU A 343 -11.69 21.41 18.25
N GLU A 344 -10.62 20.83 17.64
CA GLU A 344 -10.71 20.15 16.35
C GLU A 344 -11.49 18.85 16.47
N GLN A 345 -11.23 18.06 17.52
CA GLN A 345 -11.97 16.85 17.86
C GLN A 345 -13.48 17.14 17.98
N ALA A 346 -13.85 18.16 18.78
CA ALA A 346 -15.26 18.54 18.95
C ALA A 346 -15.89 19.00 17.62
N GLN A 347 -15.13 19.68 16.77
CA GLN A 347 -15.63 20.13 15.46
C GLN A 347 -15.91 18.97 14.51
N LEU A 348 -15.07 17.93 14.49
CA LEU A 348 -15.28 16.73 13.67
C LEU A 348 -16.46 15.93 14.22
N LEU A 349 -16.49 15.64 15.52
CA LEU A 349 -17.61 14.93 16.17
C LEU A 349 -18.94 15.60 15.90
N ALA A 350 -19.03 16.94 15.98
CA ALA A 350 -20.27 17.67 15.74
C ALA A 350 -20.83 17.53 14.30
N ARG A 351 -20.01 17.05 13.35
CA ARG A 351 -20.40 16.84 11.95
C ARG A 351 -20.80 15.39 11.65
N MET A 352 -20.48 14.46 12.53
CA MET A 352 -20.77 13.05 12.36
C MET A 352 -22.25 12.73 12.64
N PRO A 353 -22.77 11.58 12.17
CA PRO A 353 -24.07 11.07 12.56
C PRO A 353 -24.18 10.92 14.09
N LEU A 354 -25.33 11.22 14.65
CA LEU A 354 -25.54 11.25 16.12
C LEU A 354 -25.21 9.90 16.80
N ALA A 355 -25.42 8.78 16.11
CA ALA A 355 -25.10 7.46 16.64
C ALA A 355 -23.57 7.31 16.80
N THR A 356 -22.81 7.58 15.73
CA THR A 356 -21.35 7.54 15.71
C THR A 356 -20.74 8.55 16.71
N GLN A 357 -21.29 9.77 16.76
CA GLN A 357 -20.86 10.77 17.75
C GLN A 357 -20.95 10.26 19.19
N ARG A 358 -22.07 9.60 19.55
CA ARG A 358 -22.25 9.04 20.90
C ARG A 358 -21.32 7.87 21.18
N GLU A 359 -21.10 7.05 20.19
CA GLU A 359 -20.20 5.90 20.26
C GLU A 359 -18.76 6.35 20.49
N LEU A 360 -18.24 7.24 19.63
CA LEU A 360 -16.89 7.77 19.76
C LEU A 360 -16.71 8.60 21.05
N ALA A 361 -17.72 9.39 21.45
CA ALA A 361 -17.67 10.12 22.72
C ALA A 361 -17.57 9.18 23.94
N ARG A 362 -18.14 7.97 23.86
CA ARG A 362 -18.00 6.95 24.89
C ARG A 362 -16.58 6.37 24.91
N LEU A 363 -16.01 6.01 23.74
CA LEU A 363 -14.66 5.48 23.63
C LEU A 363 -13.60 6.49 24.07
N LEU A 364 -13.78 7.75 23.70
CA LEU A 364 -12.92 8.86 24.14
C LEU A 364 -12.97 9.13 25.65
N GLY A 365 -13.99 8.60 26.34
CA GLY A 365 -14.11 8.67 27.79
C GLY A 365 -13.21 7.73 28.57
N TYR A 366 -12.62 6.71 27.90
CA TYR A 366 -11.64 5.80 28.48
C TYR A 366 -10.22 6.27 28.20
N ALA A 367 -9.27 5.90 29.05
CA ALA A 367 -7.87 6.16 28.78
C ALA A 367 -7.33 5.27 27.64
N PRO A 368 -6.34 5.73 26.86
CA PRO A 368 -5.81 4.94 25.74
C PRO A 368 -5.09 3.65 26.15
N ASP A 369 -4.70 3.53 27.42
CA ASP A 369 -4.08 2.35 28.02
C ASP A 369 -5.04 1.48 28.84
N GLU A 370 -6.35 1.73 28.72
CA GLU A 370 -7.40 0.93 29.34
C GLU A 370 -8.09 0.05 28.29
N ALA A 371 -8.67 -1.07 28.71
CA ALA A 371 -9.45 -1.98 27.88
C ALA A 371 -10.56 -1.27 27.08
N GLY A 372 -11.25 -0.30 27.70
CA GLY A 372 -12.27 0.52 27.05
C GLY A 372 -11.72 1.50 26.03
N GLY A 373 -10.42 1.79 26.09
CA GLY A 373 -9.74 2.72 25.19
C GLY A 373 -9.28 2.06 23.87
N VAL A 374 -9.06 0.75 23.89
CA VAL A 374 -8.57 -0.04 22.75
C VAL A 374 -9.61 -1.04 22.22
N MET A 375 -10.83 -1.03 22.72
CA MET A 375 -11.88 -1.97 22.29
C MET A 375 -12.61 -1.47 21.06
N THR A 376 -12.84 -2.36 20.09
CA THR A 376 -13.85 -2.11 19.07
C THR A 376 -15.26 -2.33 19.63
N THR A 377 -16.21 -1.53 19.16
CA THR A 377 -17.65 -1.68 19.51
C THR A 377 -18.40 -2.54 18.50
N VAL A 378 -17.71 -3.00 17.45
CA VAL A 378 -18.26 -3.89 16.43
C VAL A 378 -18.43 -5.30 17.00
N LEU A 379 -19.65 -5.65 17.37
CA LEU A 379 -19.98 -6.93 17.97
C LEU A 379 -20.97 -7.72 17.10
N ALA A 380 -20.67 -8.99 16.90
CA ALA A 380 -21.66 -9.95 16.44
C ALA A 380 -22.44 -10.48 17.65
N LEU A 381 -23.70 -10.13 17.76
CA LEU A 381 -24.57 -10.51 18.87
C LEU A 381 -25.56 -11.59 18.43
N ALA A 382 -25.90 -12.52 19.34
CA ALA A 382 -26.89 -13.55 19.11
C ALA A 382 -27.64 -13.91 20.40
N GLU A 383 -28.81 -14.56 20.24
CA GLU A 383 -29.58 -15.13 21.34
C GLU A 383 -29.39 -16.66 21.44
N PRO A 384 -29.54 -17.27 22.63
CA PRO A 384 -29.28 -18.70 22.84
C PRO A 384 -30.11 -19.63 21.96
N HIS A 385 -31.33 -19.21 21.60
CA HIS A 385 -32.26 -20.01 20.79
C HIS A 385 -32.01 -19.93 19.28
N GLU A 386 -31.16 -19.00 18.83
CA GLU A 386 -30.80 -18.89 17.41
C GLU A 386 -29.97 -20.09 16.95
N THR A 387 -30.19 -20.47 15.70
CA THR A 387 -29.44 -21.55 15.09
C THR A 387 -28.13 -21.08 14.47
N VAL A 388 -27.18 -21.99 14.36
CA VAL A 388 -25.90 -21.75 13.66
C VAL A 388 -26.10 -21.17 12.25
N GLU A 389 -27.15 -21.62 11.53
CA GLU A 389 -27.44 -21.12 10.19
C GLU A 389 -27.91 -19.64 10.19
N GLU A 390 -28.75 -19.27 11.15
CA GLU A 390 -29.22 -17.88 11.29
C GLU A 390 -28.06 -16.94 11.60
N VAL A 391 -27.21 -17.34 12.51
CA VAL A 391 -26.00 -16.58 12.89
C VAL A 391 -25.03 -16.45 11.72
N ARG A 392 -24.75 -17.53 11.00
CA ARG A 392 -23.91 -17.48 9.80
C ARG A 392 -24.46 -16.51 8.73
N LYS A 393 -25.78 -16.52 8.51
CA LYS A 393 -26.43 -15.56 7.59
C LYS A 393 -26.29 -14.12 8.04
N ARG A 394 -26.26 -13.89 9.35
CA ARG A 394 -26.02 -12.55 9.93
C ARG A 394 -24.56 -12.13 9.72
N LEU A 395 -23.59 -13.00 9.99
CA LEU A 395 -22.17 -12.74 9.76
C LEU A 395 -21.87 -12.38 8.30
N VAL A 396 -22.55 -12.99 7.33
CA VAL A 396 -22.40 -12.61 5.91
C VAL A 396 -22.74 -11.13 5.68
N LYS A 397 -23.68 -10.56 6.45
CA LYS A 397 -24.01 -9.13 6.32
C LYS A 397 -22.99 -8.21 7.01
N LEU A 398 -22.20 -8.78 7.90
CA LEU A 398 -21.12 -8.11 8.63
C LEU A 398 -19.74 -8.41 7.98
N ALA A 399 -19.73 -8.92 6.76
CA ALA A 399 -18.46 -9.36 6.10
C ALA A 399 -17.45 -8.23 5.90
N LYS A 400 -17.86 -6.97 5.91
CA LYS A 400 -16.95 -5.82 5.87
C LYS A 400 -16.10 -5.69 7.17
N HIS A 401 -16.59 -6.23 8.28
CA HIS A 401 -15.91 -6.27 9.59
C HIS A 401 -15.32 -7.65 9.88
N GLN A 402 -14.83 -8.37 8.88
CA GLN A 402 -14.31 -9.72 9.05
C GLN A 402 -13.02 -9.78 9.88
N THR A 403 -12.28 -8.71 9.96
CA THR A 403 -11.07 -8.53 10.76
C THR A 403 -11.39 -8.39 12.25
N GLU A 404 -12.48 -7.73 12.58
CA GLU A 404 -12.92 -7.42 13.95
C GLU A 404 -13.74 -8.55 14.60
N ILE A 405 -14.36 -9.44 13.80
CA ILE A 405 -15.31 -10.45 14.28
C ILE A 405 -14.72 -11.85 14.17
N ASP A 406 -14.14 -12.34 15.24
CA ASP A 406 -13.64 -13.72 15.37
C ASP A 406 -14.62 -14.66 16.13
N SER A 407 -15.58 -14.10 16.83
CA SER A 407 -16.62 -14.85 17.56
C SER A 407 -17.94 -14.07 17.71
N VAL A 408 -18.94 -14.72 18.24
CA VAL A 408 -20.31 -14.19 18.45
C VAL A 408 -20.64 -14.19 19.92
N ALA A 409 -20.93 -13.02 20.47
CA ALA A 409 -21.36 -12.86 21.84
C ALA A 409 -22.84 -13.28 21.99
N VAL A 410 -23.11 -14.22 22.85
CA VAL A 410 -24.47 -14.73 23.10
C VAL A 410 -25.02 -14.11 24.38
N LEU A 411 -26.21 -13.50 24.26
CA LEU A 411 -26.80 -12.70 25.31
C LEU A 411 -28.09 -13.36 25.85
N ASP A 412 -28.33 -13.21 27.17
CA ASP A 412 -29.63 -13.54 27.77
C ASP A 412 -30.72 -12.51 27.44
N ALA A 413 -31.94 -12.72 27.97
CA ALA A 413 -33.06 -11.83 27.75
C ALA A 413 -32.85 -10.42 28.36
N GLU A 414 -31.97 -10.29 29.33
CA GLU A 414 -31.61 -9.03 29.99
C GLU A 414 -30.42 -8.33 29.29
N GLY A 415 -29.86 -8.95 28.22
CA GLY A 415 -28.76 -8.42 27.44
C GLY A 415 -27.39 -8.71 28.07
N ARG A 416 -27.30 -9.62 29.05
CA ARG A 416 -26.03 -10.00 29.68
C ARG A 416 -25.35 -11.11 28.90
N LEU A 417 -24.04 -11.10 28.86
CA LEU A 417 -23.22 -12.09 28.20
C LEU A 417 -23.30 -13.45 28.89
N ILE A 418 -23.71 -14.48 28.17
CA ILE A 418 -23.78 -15.86 28.66
C ILE A 418 -22.90 -16.84 27.87
N GLY A 419 -22.34 -16.42 26.75
CA GLY A 419 -21.46 -17.26 25.92
C GLY A 419 -20.73 -16.44 24.87
N ASP A 420 -19.60 -16.99 24.43
CA ASP A 420 -18.81 -16.44 23.33
C ASP A 420 -18.47 -17.60 22.37
N VAL A 421 -19.19 -17.65 21.26
CA VAL A 421 -19.13 -18.76 20.29
C VAL A 421 -18.20 -18.37 19.15
N SER A 422 -17.06 -19.07 19.03
CA SER A 422 -16.05 -18.77 18.02
C SER A 422 -16.55 -19.05 16.59
N ALA A 423 -15.94 -18.38 15.60
CA ALA A 423 -16.17 -18.68 14.19
C ALA A 423 -15.89 -20.17 13.87
N PHE A 424 -14.89 -20.77 14.53
CA PHE A 424 -14.61 -22.20 14.40
C PHE A 424 -15.77 -23.06 14.91
N ASP A 425 -16.36 -22.74 16.07
CA ASP A 425 -17.52 -23.48 16.61
C ASP A 425 -18.71 -23.39 15.65
N LEU A 426 -18.96 -22.22 15.10
CA LEU A 426 -19.98 -22.05 14.06
C LEU A 426 -19.69 -22.89 12.83
N LEU A 427 -18.41 -23.04 12.43
CA LEU A 427 -18.03 -23.79 11.24
C LEU A 427 -18.24 -25.29 11.40
N VAL A 428 -17.86 -25.86 12.57
CA VAL A 428 -17.88 -27.31 12.80
C VAL A 428 -19.22 -27.86 13.24
N ASN A 429 -20.11 -27.03 13.80
CA ASN A 429 -21.43 -27.44 14.24
C ASN A 429 -22.45 -27.45 13.09
N LYS A 430 -23.48 -28.32 13.21
CA LYS A 430 -24.56 -28.45 12.20
C LYS A 430 -25.42 -27.19 12.15
N SER A 431 -25.87 -26.80 10.98
CA SER A 431 -26.68 -25.61 10.72
C SER A 431 -27.92 -25.46 11.61
N GLY A 432 -28.59 -26.54 11.94
CA GLY A 432 -29.82 -26.52 12.76
C GLY A 432 -29.57 -26.62 14.28
N LYS A 433 -28.31 -26.64 14.74
CA LYS A 433 -28.00 -26.65 16.18
C LYS A 433 -28.20 -25.26 16.76
N GLN A 434 -28.82 -25.16 17.94
CA GLN A 434 -28.97 -23.90 18.65
C GLN A 434 -27.68 -23.49 19.37
N LEU A 435 -27.46 -22.20 19.55
CA LEU A 435 -26.27 -21.70 20.26
C LEU A 435 -26.24 -22.16 21.72
N ALA A 436 -27.41 -22.27 22.36
CA ALA A 436 -27.56 -22.83 23.71
C ALA A 436 -26.94 -24.24 23.87
N ASP A 437 -26.94 -25.03 22.79
CA ASP A 437 -26.35 -26.39 22.82
C ASP A 437 -24.81 -26.38 22.56
N ILE A 438 -24.26 -25.20 22.21
CA ILE A 438 -22.82 -25.00 21.94
C ILE A 438 -22.11 -24.37 23.15
N ILE A 439 -22.81 -23.47 23.83
CA ILE A 439 -22.28 -22.78 25.02
C ILE A 439 -22.09 -23.82 26.14
N ASP A 440 -20.95 -23.73 26.80
CA ASP A 440 -20.66 -24.53 27.99
C ASP A 440 -20.92 -23.68 29.25
N PRO A 441 -21.97 -23.95 30.01
CA PRO A 441 -22.26 -23.17 31.23
C PRO A 441 -21.20 -23.33 32.33
N GLU A 442 -20.41 -24.41 32.28
CA GLU A 442 -19.33 -24.68 33.24
C GLU A 442 -18.04 -23.90 32.91
N ASN A 443 -17.96 -23.36 31.70
CA ASN A 443 -16.83 -22.57 31.21
C ASN A 443 -17.30 -21.24 30.64
N PRO A 444 -17.63 -20.24 31.47
CA PRO A 444 -18.13 -18.96 31.03
C PRO A 444 -17.06 -18.20 30.20
N PRO A 445 -17.46 -17.28 29.33
CA PRO A 445 -16.53 -16.48 28.57
C PRO A 445 -15.63 -15.66 29.49
N VAL A 446 -14.36 -15.56 29.14
CA VAL A 446 -13.41 -14.63 29.81
C VAL A 446 -13.77 -13.22 29.39
N THR A 447 -13.94 -12.34 30.37
CA THR A 447 -14.36 -10.96 30.16
C THR A 447 -13.46 -9.99 30.91
N LEU A 448 -13.38 -8.77 30.40
CA LEU A 448 -12.66 -7.68 31.00
C LEU A 448 -13.60 -6.55 31.41
N ARG A 449 -13.17 -5.77 32.38
CA ARG A 449 -13.77 -4.49 32.70
C ARG A 449 -13.19 -3.40 31.80
N PRO A 450 -13.92 -2.34 31.48
CA PRO A 450 -13.41 -1.28 30.62
C PRO A 450 -12.24 -0.48 31.22
N ASP A 451 -12.08 -0.53 32.57
CA ASP A 451 -10.98 0.10 33.32
C ASP A 451 -9.79 -0.85 33.57
N ALA A 452 -9.75 -2.03 32.96
CA ALA A 452 -8.61 -2.93 33.03
C ALA A 452 -7.44 -2.38 32.24
N ASP A 453 -6.22 -2.43 32.81
CA ASP A 453 -5.01 -2.02 32.12
C ASP A 453 -4.56 -3.03 31.05
N LEU A 454 -3.74 -2.58 30.08
CA LEU A 454 -3.27 -3.41 28.96
C LEU A 454 -2.41 -4.61 29.40
N ASP A 455 -1.69 -4.51 30.52
CA ASP A 455 -0.94 -5.67 31.06
C ASP A 455 -1.89 -6.77 31.52
N THR A 456 -3.00 -6.39 32.15
CA THR A 456 -4.07 -7.31 32.53
C THR A 456 -4.74 -7.90 31.28
N VAL A 457 -5.07 -7.09 30.27
CA VAL A 457 -5.64 -7.56 29.01
C VAL A 457 -4.71 -8.58 28.35
N ALA A 458 -3.43 -8.27 28.18
CA ALA A 458 -2.43 -9.14 27.58
C ALA A 458 -2.28 -10.46 28.36
N THR A 459 -2.27 -10.38 29.70
CA THR A 459 -2.17 -11.55 30.56
C THR A 459 -3.37 -12.48 30.37
N GLU A 460 -4.59 -11.94 30.41
CA GLU A 460 -5.81 -12.72 30.22
C GLU A 460 -5.89 -13.34 28.82
N MET A 461 -5.45 -12.66 27.76
CA MET A 461 -5.35 -13.21 26.41
C MET A 461 -4.41 -14.42 26.34
N VAL A 462 -3.24 -14.31 26.98
CA VAL A 462 -2.24 -15.38 27.01
C VAL A 462 -2.73 -16.57 27.84
N GLU A 463 -3.28 -16.34 29.04
CA GLU A 463 -3.73 -17.40 29.93
C GLU A 463 -4.95 -18.14 29.39
N SER A 464 -5.91 -17.40 28.82
CA SER A 464 -7.10 -17.97 28.18
C SER A 464 -6.84 -18.55 26.79
N ARG A 465 -5.69 -18.23 26.15
CA ARG A 465 -5.32 -18.58 24.76
C ARG A 465 -6.36 -18.12 23.74
N ARG A 466 -6.90 -16.94 23.95
CA ARG A 466 -7.88 -16.33 23.06
C ARG A 466 -7.21 -15.21 22.24
N SER A 467 -7.66 -15.06 21.01
CA SER A 467 -7.26 -13.97 20.09
C SER A 467 -8.03 -12.68 20.35
N SER A 468 -9.13 -12.77 21.12
CA SER A 468 -9.94 -11.61 21.49
C SER A 468 -10.61 -11.82 22.84
N LEU A 469 -10.96 -10.74 23.53
CA LEU A 469 -11.67 -10.74 24.79
C LEU A 469 -12.82 -9.74 24.76
N LEU A 470 -13.95 -10.09 25.38
CA LEU A 470 -15.10 -9.21 25.51
C LEU A 470 -14.94 -8.29 26.72
N VAL A 471 -15.23 -7.01 26.51
CA VAL A 471 -15.32 -6.00 27.58
C VAL A 471 -16.78 -5.87 27.99
N VAL A 472 -17.06 -5.93 29.29
CA VAL A 472 -18.42 -5.88 29.83
C VAL A 472 -18.57 -4.80 30.88
N ASP A 473 -19.78 -4.26 31.01
CA ASP A 473 -20.14 -3.32 32.08
C ASP A 473 -20.38 -4.02 33.42
N ASP A 474 -20.80 -3.24 34.45
CA ASP A 474 -21.13 -3.72 35.79
C ASP A 474 -22.29 -4.70 35.82
N GLU A 475 -23.18 -4.62 34.84
CA GLU A 475 -24.32 -5.51 34.69
C GLU A 475 -24.01 -6.76 33.89
N GLY A 476 -22.78 -6.90 33.35
CA GLY A 476 -22.33 -8.00 32.52
C GLY A 476 -22.78 -7.91 31.06
N LYS A 477 -23.16 -6.72 30.60
CA LYS A 477 -23.52 -6.49 29.20
C LYS A 477 -22.25 -6.14 28.39
N PRO A 478 -22.09 -6.67 27.17
CA PRO A 478 -20.91 -6.38 26.37
C PRO A 478 -20.91 -4.92 25.90
N LEU A 479 -19.78 -4.27 26.09
CA LEU A 479 -19.49 -2.90 25.65
C LEU A 479 -18.71 -2.89 24.34
N GLY A 480 -17.82 -3.87 24.17
CA GLY A 480 -16.93 -4.01 23.05
C GLY A 480 -16.13 -5.31 23.11
N ARG A 481 -15.18 -5.43 22.21
CA ARG A 481 -14.21 -6.53 22.11
C ARG A 481 -12.83 -5.95 21.87
N ILE A 482 -11.80 -6.55 22.45
CA ILE A 482 -10.41 -6.22 22.18
C ILE A 482 -9.79 -7.35 21.38
N LEU A 483 -9.09 -7.04 20.32
CA LEU A 483 -8.35 -7.99 19.50
C LEU A 483 -6.87 -8.03 19.93
N SER A 484 -6.17 -9.12 19.60
CA SER A 484 -4.78 -9.29 20.00
C SER A 484 -3.80 -8.37 19.28
N ASP A 485 -4.11 -7.95 18.06
CA ASP A 485 -3.36 -6.97 17.26
C ASP A 485 -3.43 -5.58 17.90
N ASP A 486 -4.62 -5.11 18.31
CA ASP A 486 -4.77 -3.81 18.98
C ASP A 486 -3.96 -3.74 20.29
N VAL A 487 -3.94 -4.85 21.05
CA VAL A 487 -3.12 -4.94 22.27
C VAL A 487 -1.62 -4.89 21.96
N LEU A 488 -1.21 -5.54 20.88
CA LEU A 488 0.20 -5.53 20.45
C LEU A 488 0.62 -4.13 20.01
N ASP A 489 -0.19 -3.42 19.25
CA ASP A 489 0.07 -2.06 18.81
C ASP A 489 0.15 -1.10 20.01
N ALA A 490 -0.78 -1.20 20.96
CA ALA A 490 -0.77 -0.37 22.16
C ALA A 490 0.40 -0.65 23.11
N LEU A 491 0.93 -1.89 23.15
CA LEU A 491 2.06 -2.28 24.02
C LEU A 491 3.44 -1.99 23.41
N VAL A 492 3.55 -1.72 22.11
CA VAL A 492 4.84 -1.43 21.46
C VAL A 492 5.05 0.08 21.36
N PRO A 493 5.80 0.71 22.31
CA PRO A 493 5.93 2.16 22.34
C PRO A 493 6.72 2.69 21.15
N GLY A 494 6.17 3.69 20.48
CA GLY A 494 6.89 4.54 19.53
C GLY A 494 7.00 4.00 18.11
N HIS A 495 6.18 3.02 17.77
CA HIS A 495 5.98 2.59 16.40
C HIS A 495 4.49 2.65 16.12
N GLY A 496 4.06 3.71 15.50
CA GLY A 496 2.88 3.61 14.68
C GLY A 496 3.07 2.38 13.82
N ARG A 497 2.18 1.44 13.92
CA ARG A 497 2.10 0.13 13.28
C ARG A 497 3.41 -0.43 12.74
N LEU A 498 3.80 -1.63 13.15
CA LEU A 498 5.07 -2.32 12.85
C LEU A 498 5.42 -2.26 11.35
N HIS A 499 5.87 -1.12 10.88
CA HIS A 499 6.55 -0.99 9.61
C HIS A 499 7.95 -1.58 9.79
N PHE A 500 8.12 -2.84 9.44
CA PHE A 500 9.48 -3.39 9.32
C PHE A 500 10.21 -2.55 8.27
N PRO A 501 11.24 -1.77 8.65
CA PRO A 501 12.01 -1.07 7.65
C PRO A 501 12.52 -2.11 6.66
N ARG A 502 12.27 -1.90 5.38
CA ARG A 502 12.83 -2.72 4.29
C ARG A 502 14.35 -2.56 4.29
N LEU A 503 15.04 -3.25 5.23
CA LEU A 503 16.49 -3.16 5.43
C LEU A 503 17.31 -3.87 4.36
N TRP A 504 16.67 -4.45 3.33
CA TRP A 504 17.36 -5.19 2.27
C TRP A 504 16.65 -5.00 0.92
N GLN A 505 16.91 -3.88 0.29
CA GLN A 505 16.85 -3.73 -1.16
C GLN A 505 18.08 -3.01 -1.68
#